data_f1d96e6277fd3a77fbc314c9500b2af8
#
_entry.id   f1d96e6277fd3a77fbc314c9500b2af8
#
_cell.length_a   1.000
_cell.length_b   1.000
_cell.length_c   1.000
_cell.angle_alpha   90.00
_cell.angle_beta   90.00
_cell.angle_gamma   90.00
#
_symmetry.space_group_name_H-M   'P 1'
#
loop_
_entity.id
_entity.type
_entity.pdbx_description
1 polymer ?
#
loop_
_entity_poly.entity_id
_entity_poly.type
_entity_poly.pdbx_seq_one_letter_code
_entity_poly.pdbx_strand_id
1 'polypeptide(L)'
;MAPEAPRVVRLEGPFAPALTVDIEEWYHTCLVPDYVNPEERPPLPQELDWLLPELLDLLAEAGRTATFFVLGEVAERLPQRIREIASAGHEIASHGYLHLRACGRSPAAFRSDVERCKDLLEDIAGEPVLGFRAPEWSLRSLGSSRLPLVAELGFLYDSSLSPCPVGGRLGNPRFASRLRWNGSRPAAELLEFPPLTFGGPLRLPAGSWTGRLVHPERLVRAVIDHMDEGGLAVAVVHPWEISGRPTPGRLSGLARFIHETGRLGFAPRFQELLQVFPWTSVRAAAGLEPVIALPAVAARRAG
;
A
#
# COMPACT_ATOMS: atom_id res chain seq x y z
N MET A 1 7.52 8.03 -27.34
CA MET A 1 8.52 8.67 -26.46
C MET A 1 8.27 8.20 -25.03
N ALA A 2 9.31 7.85 -24.30
CA ALA A 2 9.17 7.60 -22.87
C ALA A 2 8.74 8.93 -22.20
N PRO A 3 7.84 8.91 -21.22
CA PRO A 3 7.46 10.10 -20.51
C PRO A 3 8.69 10.70 -19.80
N GLU A 4 8.78 12.02 -19.79
CA GLU A 4 9.81 12.73 -19.04
C GLU A 4 9.66 12.42 -17.53
N ALA A 5 10.79 12.24 -16.86
CA ALA A 5 10.77 12.02 -15.41
C ALA A 5 10.20 13.27 -14.70
N PRO A 6 9.41 13.12 -13.65
CA PRO A 6 8.81 14.25 -12.95
C PRO A 6 9.88 15.07 -12.23
N ARG A 7 9.61 16.38 -12.09
CA ARG A 7 10.29 17.20 -11.09
C ARG A 7 9.86 16.73 -9.70
N VAL A 8 10.83 16.45 -8.84
CA VAL A 8 10.60 16.00 -7.46
C VAL A 8 10.85 17.14 -6.50
N VAL A 9 9.89 17.42 -5.65
CA VAL A 9 10.00 18.41 -4.57
C VAL A 9 9.68 17.71 -3.26
N ARG A 10 10.67 17.64 -2.35
CA ARG A 10 10.48 17.05 -1.03
C ARG A 10 9.43 17.85 -0.24
N LEU A 11 8.55 17.13 0.45
CA LEU A 11 7.64 17.69 1.42
C LEU A 11 8.27 17.62 2.81
N GLU A 12 8.11 18.68 3.58
CA GLU A 12 8.57 18.76 4.96
C GLU A 12 7.41 19.15 5.85
N GLY A 13 7.34 18.58 7.03
CA GLY A 13 6.29 18.93 7.98
C GLY A 13 6.38 18.12 9.27
N PRO A 14 5.65 18.53 10.29
CA PRO A 14 5.47 17.73 11.49
C PRO A 14 4.48 16.59 11.21
N PHE A 15 4.92 15.59 10.44
CA PHE A 15 4.08 14.45 10.09
C PHE A 15 3.93 13.49 11.29
N ALA A 16 2.70 13.00 11.52
CA ALA A 16 2.50 11.79 12.31
C ALA A 16 2.96 10.55 11.51
N PRO A 17 3.40 9.47 12.17
CA PRO A 17 3.72 8.24 11.45
C PRO A 17 2.46 7.57 10.90
N ALA A 18 2.51 7.11 9.66
CA ALA A 18 1.41 6.43 9.00
C ALA A 18 1.58 4.91 9.06
N LEU A 19 0.52 4.22 9.45
CA LEU A 19 0.41 2.76 9.33
C LEU A 19 -0.36 2.42 8.07
N THR A 20 0.17 1.48 7.29
CA THR A 20 -0.50 0.98 6.11
C THR A 20 -0.59 -0.53 6.12
N VAL A 21 -1.72 -1.04 5.65
CA VAL A 21 -2.03 -2.47 5.57
C VAL A 21 -2.34 -2.81 4.13
N ASP A 22 -1.54 -3.67 3.51
CA ASP A 22 -1.82 -4.19 2.19
C ASP A 22 -2.72 -5.42 2.34
N ILE A 23 -3.99 -5.31 1.88
CA ILE A 23 -5.01 -6.35 2.03
C ILE A 23 -4.81 -7.42 1.00
N GLU A 24 -4.02 -8.39 1.38
CA GLU A 24 -3.58 -9.52 0.58
C GLU A 24 -3.77 -10.84 1.34
N GLU A 25 -4.19 -11.87 0.61
CA GLU A 25 -4.05 -13.25 1.08
C GLU A 25 -2.57 -13.68 0.98
N TRP A 26 -2.18 -14.67 1.75
CA TRP A 26 -0.82 -15.24 1.74
C TRP A 26 -0.36 -15.71 0.35
N TYR A 27 -1.27 -15.99 -0.57
CA TYR A 27 -0.98 -16.41 -1.93
C TYR A 27 -0.90 -15.27 -2.95
N HIS A 28 -1.23 -14.04 -2.60
CA HIS A 28 -1.01 -12.88 -3.45
C HIS A 28 0.48 -12.55 -3.52
N THR A 29 1.23 -13.38 -4.21
CA THR A 29 2.66 -13.22 -4.43
C THR A 29 3.03 -13.55 -5.85
N CYS A 30 3.83 -12.68 -6.49
CA CYS A 30 4.36 -12.95 -7.82
C CYS A 30 5.58 -13.89 -7.82
N LEU A 31 5.95 -14.44 -6.67
CA LEU A 31 7.05 -15.39 -6.54
C LEU A 31 6.62 -16.85 -6.82
N VAL A 32 5.32 -17.11 -6.87
CA VAL A 32 4.75 -18.42 -7.20
C VAL A 32 3.96 -18.27 -8.49
N PRO A 33 4.48 -18.72 -9.64
CA PRO A 33 3.83 -18.52 -10.95
C PRO A 33 2.39 -19.01 -11.00
N ASP A 34 2.09 -20.16 -10.40
CA ASP A 34 0.75 -20.77 -10.37
C ASP A 34 -0.28 -19.93 -9.58
N TYR A 35 0.16 -18.93 -8.82
CA TYR A 35 -0.71 -18.07 -8.02
C TYR A 35 -0.97 -16.70 -8.65
N VAL A 36 -0.19 -16.36 -9.68
CA VAL A 36 -0.22 -15.02 -10.30
C VAL A 36 -1.50 -14.79 -11.10
N ASN A 37 -1.94 -15.80 -11.87
CA ASN A 37 -3.16 -15.69 -12.65
C ASN A 37 -4.38 -16.22 -11.85
N PRO A 38 -5.33 -15.37 -11.48
CA PRO A 38 -6.50 -15.80 -10.71
C PRO A 38 -7.35 -16.87 -11.38
N GLU A 39 -7.44 -16.87 -12.73
CA GLU A 39 -8.23 -17.83 -13.49
C GLU A 39 -7.62 -19.24 -13.49
N GLU A 40 -6.29 -19.32 -13.35
CA GLU A 40 -5.51 -20.57 -13.34
C GLU A 40 -5.15 -20.99 -11.90
N ARG A 41 -5.38 -20.13 -10.94
CA ARG A 41 -5.05 -20.36 -9.53
C ARG A 41 -5.89 -21.51 -8.98
N PRO A 42 -5.26 -22.53 -8.35
CA PRO A 42 -6.02 -23.59 -7.69
C PRO A 42 -6.82 -23.02 -6.52
N PRO A 43 -7.89 -23.71 -6.07
CA PRO A 43 -8.57 -23.33 -4.83
C PRO A 43 -7.59 -23.30 -3.66
N LEU A 44 -7.40 -22.14 -3.05
CA LEU A 44 -6.47 -21.93 -1.94
C LEU A 44 -7.24 -21.50 -0.68
N PRO A 45 -6.80 -21.95 0.51
CA PRO A 45 -7.36 -21.51 1.77
C PRO A 45 -7.23 -19.99 1.92
N GLN A 46 -8.28 -19.35 2.38
CA GLN A 46 -8.38 -17.91 2.58
C GLN A 46 -8.25 -17.58 4.07
N GLU A 47 -7.50 -16.54 4.41
CA GLU A 47 -7.27 -16.13 5.80
C GLU A 47 -7.92 -14.76 6.13
N LEU A 48 -8.19 -13.91 5.14
CA LEU A 48 -8.70 -12.55 5.38
C LEU A 48 -10.07 -12.52 6.08
N ASP A 49 -10.91 -13.56 5.90
CA ASP A 49 -12.22 -13.63 6.54
C ASP A 49 -12.15 -13.51 8.08
N TRP A 50 -11.12 -14.05 8.70
CA TRP A 50 -10.90 -14.02 10.13
C TRP A 50 -9.74 -13.10 10.55
N LEU A 51 -8.75 -12.86 9.70
CA LEU A 51 -7.63 -11.95 10.00
C LEU A 51 -8.04 -10.48 10.03
N LEU A 52 -8.98 -10.06 9.16
CA LEU A 52 -9.40 -8.67 9.14
C LEU A 52 -10.12 -8.24 10.43
N PRO A 53 -11.08 -9.01 10.99
CA PRO A 53 -11.63 -8.71 12.30
C PRO A 53 -10.56 -8.64 13.40
N GLU A 54 -9.67 -9.63 13.49
CA GLU A 54 -8.59 -9.63 14.49
C GLU A 54 -7.69 -8.38 14.37
N LEU A 55 -7.37 -7.96 13.17
CA LEU A 55 -6.56 -6.75 12.93
C LEU A 55 -7.33 -5.47 13.34
N LEU A 56 -8.62 -5.38 13.02
CA LEU A 56 -9.45 -4.23 13.41
C LEU A 56 -9.58 -4.13 14.93
N ASP A 57 -9.74 -5.25 15.62
CA ASP A 57 -9.77 -5.29 17.08
C ASP A 57 -8.44 -4.77 17.67
N LEU A 58 -7.30 -5.22 17.16
CA LEU A 58 -5.98 -4.73 17.60
C LEU A 58 -5.81 -3.21 17.40
N LEU A 59 -6.27 -2.68 16.26
CA LEU A 59 -6.19 -1.25 15.97
C LEU A 59 -7.13 -0.44 16.88
N ALA A 60 -8.36 -0.95 17.13
CA ALA A 60 -9.32 -0.33 18.00
C ALA A 60 -8.85 -0.30 19.47
N GLU A 61 -8.32 -1.42 19.98
CA GLU A 61 -7.72 -1.50 21.33
C GLU A 61 -6.55 -0.52 21.52
N ALA A 62 -5.76 -0.31 20.47
CA ALA A 62 -4.66 0.65 20.49
C ALA A 62 -5.13 2.11 20.26
N GLY A 63 -6.38 2.34 19.85
CA GLY A 63 -6.88 3.67 19.45
C GLY A 63 -6.14 4.23 18.23
N ARG A 64 -5.84 3.37 17.23
CA ARG A 64 -5.08 3.74 16.02
C ARG A 64 -5.91 3.57 14.78
N THR A 65 -5.62 4.42 13.78
CA THR A 65 -6.15 4.27 12.42
C THR A 65 -5.05 3.91 11.44
N ALA A 66 -5.41 3.43 10.26
CA ALA A 66 -4.48 3.01 9.23
C ALA A 66 -5.05 3.27 7.84
N THR A 67 -4.21 3.24 6.80
CA THR A 67 -4.62 3.14 5.42
C THR A 67 -4.61 1.68 4.98
N PHE A 68 -5.72 1.21 4.44
CA PHE A 68 -5.86 -0.13 3.89
C PHE A 68 -5.79 -0.08 2.37
N PHE A 69 -4.69 -0.56 1.80
CA PHE A 69 -4.54 -0.74 0.36
C PHE A 69 -5.20 -2.05 -0.05
N VAL A 70 -6.33 -1.96 -0.73
CA VAL A 70 -7.23 -3.09 -0.98
C VAL A 70 -7.15 -3.53 -2.43
N LEU A 71 -7.03 -4.85 -2.66
CA LEU A 71 -7.18 -5.46 -3.98
C LEU A 71 -8.65 -5.54 -4.39
N GLY A 72 -8.94 -5.25 -5.66
CA GLY A 72 -10.30 -5.31 -6.18
C GLY A 72 -10.93 -6.70 -6.07
N GLU A 73 -10.17 -7.78 -6.35
CA GLU A 73 -10.65 -9.16 -6.19
C GLU A 73 -11.02 -9.51 -4.72
N VAL A 74 -10.31 -8.91 -3.76
CA VAL A 74 -10.65 -9.07 -2.33
C VAL A 74 -11.89 -8.26 -1.99
N ALA A 75 -12.01 -7.04 -2.51
CA ALA A 75 -13.18 -6.19 -2.29
C ALA A 75 -14.47 -6.80 -2.87
N GLU A 76 -14.40 -7.44 -4.04
CA GLU A 76 -15.55 -8.18 -4.60
C GLU A 76 -15.97 -9.36 -3.71
N ARG A 77 -15.00 -10.07 -3.15
CA ARG A 77 -15.26 -11.23 -2.30
C ARG A 77 -15.75 -10.83 -0.90
N LEU A 78 -15.20 -9.76 -0.33
CA LEU A 78 -15.42 -9.34 1.06
C LEU A 78 -15.95 -7.89 1.17
N PRO A 79 -16.98 -7.47 0.43
CA PRO A 79 -17.41 -6.07 0.41
C PRO A 79 -17.87 -5.58 1.78
N GLN A 80 -18.40 -6.47 2.61
CA GLN A 80 -18.83 -6.12 3.97
C GLN A 80 -17.64 -5.79 4.86
N ARG A 81 -16.52 -6.52 4.74
CA ARG A 81 -15.29 -6.23 5.49
C ARG A 81 -14.70 -4.88 5.11
N ILE A 82 -14.76 -4.50 3.83
CA ILE A 82 -14.29 -3.18 3.39
C ILE A 82 -15.16 -2.06 3.97
N ARG A 83 -16.49 -2.25 4.05
CA ARG A 83 -17.38 -1.29 4.73
C ARG A 83 -17.08 -1.19 6.23
N GLU A 84 -16.79 -2.30 6.90
CA GLU A 84 -16.41 -2.32 8.32
C GLU A 84 -15.13 -1.54 8.56
N ILE A 85 -14.10 -1.72 7.71
CA ILE A 85 -12.84 -0.96 7.76
C ILE A 85 -13.11 0.54 7.62
N ALA A 86 -13.85 0.97 6.58
CA ALA A 86 -14.20 2.37 6.37
C ALA A 86 -15.01 2.96 7.54
N SER A 87 -16.02 2.20 8.03
CA SER A 87 -16.88 2.64 9.13
C SER A 87 -16.13 2.76 10.47
N ALA A 88 -15.03 2.02 10.64
CA ALA A 88 -14.14 2.13 11.80
C ALA A 88 -13.19 3.36 11.71
N GLY A 89 -13.31 4.19 10.66
CA GLY A 89 -12.53 5.42 10.50
C GLY A 89 -11.15 5.22 9.87
N HIS A 90 -10.91 4.05 9.29
CA HIS A 90 -9.69 3.80 8.51
C HIS A 90 -9.85 4.32 7.08
N GLU A 91 -8.72 4.63 6.44
CA GLU A 91 -8.69 5.03 5.04
C GLU A 91 -8.68 3.81 4.12
N ILE A 92 -9.53 3.81 3.08
CA ILE A 92 -9.49 2.86 1.98
C ILE A 92 -8.66 3.44 0.83
N ALA A 93 -7.69 2.67 0.35
CA ALA A 93 -6.84 3.00 -0.79
C ALA A 93 -6.75 1.81 -1.76
N SER A 94 -6.33 2.06 -3.00
CA SER A 94 -6.29 1.03 -4.04
C SER A 94 -4.94 0.31 -4.09
N HIS A 95 -4.99 -1.02 -4.15
CA HIS A 95 -3.82 -1.88 -4.42
C HIS A 95 -3.82 -2.50 -5.83
N GLY A 96 -4.64 -1.96 -6.75
CA GLY A 96 -4.96 -2.58 -8.04
C GLY A 96 -6.04 -3.65 -7.88
N TYR A 97 -6.52 -4.16 -9.03
CA TYR A 97 -7.63 -5.13 -9.01
C TYR A 97 -7.13 -6.55 -8.76
N LEU A 98 -6.21 -7.00 -9.58
CA LEU A 98 -5.50 -8.28 -9.43
C LEU A 98 -4.07 -7.99 -8.99
N HIS A 99 -3.54 -8.68 -8.04
CA HIS A 99 -2.17 -8.48 -7.53
C HIS A 99 -1.09 -8.69 -8.61
N LEU A 100 -1.18 -7.95 -9.72
CA LEU A 100 -0.30 -8.04 -10.88
C LEU A 100 0.72 -6.91 -10.89
N ARG A 101 1.99 -7.25 -11.11
CA ARG A 101 3.04 -6.24 -11.24
C ARG A 101 2.73 -5.23 -12.35
N ALA A 102 2.83 -3.95 -12.06
CA ALA A 102 2.68 -2.87 -13.03
C ALA A 102 3.73 -2.94 -14.14
N CYS A 103 4.99 -3.30 -13.80
CA CYS A 103 6.04 -3.53 -14.79
C CYS A 103 5.71 -4.77 -15.65
N GLY A 104 5.87 -4.63 -16.98
CA GLY A 104 5.57 -5.70 -17.94
C GLY A 104 4.14 -5.68 -18.51
N ARG A 105 3.21 -4.95 -17.92
CA ARG A 105 1.85 -4.76 -18.48
C ARG A 105 1.84 -3.57 -19.45
N SER A 106 0.94 -3.59 -20.42
CA SER A 106 0.68 -2.41 -21.24
C SER A 106 0.08 -1.27 -20.42
N PRO A 107 0.30 0.02 -20.80
CA PRO A 107 -0.34 1.14 -20.11
C PRO A 107 -1.86 1.03 -20.05
N ALA A 108 -2.50 0.54 -21.12
CA ALA A 108 -3.95 0.36 -21.17
C ALA A 108 -4.43 -0.73 -20.20
N ALA A 109 -3.76 -1.88 -20.14
CA ALA A 109 -4.11 -2.95 -19.21
C ALA A 109 -3.88 -2.52 -17.74
N PHE A 110 -2.84 -1.74 -17.46
CA PHE A 110 -2.63 -1.16 -16.13
C PHE A 110 -3.73 -0.17 -15.77
N ARG A 111 -4.07 0.77 -16.67
CA ARG A 111 -5.15 1.75 -16.47
C ARG A 111 -6.48 1.06 -16.15
N SER A 112 -6.90 0.10 -16.98
CA SER A 112 -8.17 -0.61 -16.80
C SER A 112 -8.26 -1.35 -15.47
N ASP A 113 -7.18 -1.98 -15.04
CA ASP A 113 -7.12 -2.69 -13.74
C ASP A 113 -7.26 -1.73 -12.55
N VAL A 114 -6.53 -0.62 -12.58
CA VAL A 114 -6.52 0.35 -11.49
C VAL A 114 -7.82 1.14 -11.43
N GLU A 115 -8.38 1.54 -12.60
CA GLU A 115 -9.67 2.23 -12.71
C GLU A 115 -10.81 1.35 -12.18
N ARG A 116 -10.88 0.09 -12.61
CA ARG A 116 -11.87 -0.88 -12.12
C ARG A 116 -11.80 -1.05 -10.59
N CYS A 117 -10.59 -1.15 -10.05
CA CYS A 117 -10.40 -1.27 -8.61
C CYS A 117 -10.90 -0.01 -7.89
N LYS A 118 -10.50 1.17 -8.36
CA LYS A 118 -10.90 2.45 -7.77
C LYS A 118 -12.41 2.61 -7.72
N ASP A 119 -13.09 2.43 -8.85
CA ASP A 119 -14.55 2.54 -8.97
C ASP A 119 -15.26 1.60 -7.99
N LEU A 120 -14.82 0.34 -7.93
CA LEU A 120 -15.38 -0.66 -7.00
C LEU A 120 -15.20 -0.26 -5.54
N LEU A 121 -14.01 0.20 -5.16
CA LEU A 121 -13.73 0.60 -3.77
C LEU A 121 -14.53 1.84 -3.37
N GLU A 122 -14.68 2.83 -4.26
CA GLU A 122 -15.51 4.02 -4.05
C GLU A 122 -16.99 3.66 -3.88
N ASP A 123 -17.50 2.71 -4.68
CA ASP A 123 -18.87 2.19 -4.56
C ASP A 123 -19.10 1.47 -3.22
N ILE A 124 -18.11 0.71 -2.74
CA ILE A 124 -18.24 -0.04 -1.48
C ILE A 124 -18.05 0.87 -0.26
N ALA A 125 -17.03 1.72 -0.26
CA ALA A 125 -16.68 2.58 0.87
C ALA A 125 -17.59 3.81 0.99
N GLY A 126 -18.20 4.26 -0.13
CA GLY A 126 -19.04 5.45 -0.17
C GLY A 126 -18.25 6.76 -0.06
N GLU A 127 -16.93 6.73 -0.23
CA GLU A 127 -16.04 7.89 -0.19
C GLU A 127 -14.97 7.80 -1.30
N PRO A 128 -14.36 8.94 -1.69
CA PRO A 128 -13.28 8.94 -2.69
C PRO A 128 -12.06 8.15 -2.23
N VAL A 129 -11.50 7.34 -3.14
CA VAL A 129 -10.25 6.62 -2.95
C VAL A 129 -9.09 7.49 -3.43
N LEU A 130 -8.34 8.04 -2.48
CA LEU A 130 -7.30 9.06 -2.74
C LEU A 130 -5.92 8.47 -3.00
N GLY A 131 -5.64 7.28 -2.48
CA GLY A 131 -4.33 6.65 -2.50
C GLY A 131 -4.24 5.43 -3.39
N PHE A 132 -3.04 5.22 -3.96
CA PHE A 132 -2.68 4.04 -4.72
C PHE A 132 -1.35 3.47 -4.24
N ARG A 133 -1.23 2.14 -4.25
CA ARG A 133 0.04 1.41 -4.12
C ARG A 133 0.08 0.28 -5.12
N ALA A 134 1.12 0.23 -5.94
CA ALA A 134 1.30 -0.88 -6.88
C ALA A 134 1.75 -2.15 -6.15
N PRO A 135 1.18 -3.33 -6.48
CA PRO A 135 1.65 -4.62 -5.97
C PRO A 135 3.17 -4.77 -6.08
N GLU A 136 3.81 -5.25 -5.01
CA GLU A 136 5.27 -5.45 -4.93
C GLU A 136 6.11 -4.20 -5.30
N TRP A 137 5.60 -2.99 -5.07
CA TRP A 137 6.24 -1.71 -5.44
C TRP A 137 6.66 -1.66 -6.91
N SER A 138 5.88 -2.29 -7.78
CA SER A 138 6.27 -2.61 -9.17
C SER A 138 6.23 -1.45 -10.14
N LEU A 139 5.91 -0.22 -9.72
CA LEU A 139 6.19 0.99 -10.48
C LEU A 139 7.70 1.25 -10.60
N ARG A 140 8.49 0.78 -9.65
CA ARG A 140 9.95 0.67 -9.60
C ARG A 140 10.73 1.98 -9.59
N SER A 141 10.36 3.01 -10.36
CA SER A 141 11.15 4.25 -10.45
C SER A 141 10.35 5.44 -10.97
N LEU A 142 10.87 6.63 -10.72
CA LEU A 142 10.35 7.91 -11.22
C LEU A 142 10.17 7.95 -12.75
N GLY A 143 10.93 7.16 -13.50
CA GLY A 143 10.80 7.04 -14.96
C GLY A 143 9.70 6.09 -15.43
N SER A 144 8.88 5.54 -14.54
CA SER A 144 7.77 4.67 -14.90
C SER A 144 6.71 5.43 -15.70
N SER A 145 6.38 4.92 -16.89
CA SER A 145 5.29 5.48 -17.70
C SER A 145 3.90 5.27 -17.10
N ARG A 146 3.78 4.55 -15.97
CA ARG A 146 2.53 4.30 -15.26
C ARG A 146 2.26 5.34 -14.17
N LEU A 147 3.30 6.00 -13.63
CA LEU A 147 3.12 7.05 -12.62
C LEU A 147 2.19 8.20 -13.08
N PRO A 148 2.35 8.78 -14.29
CA PRO A 148 1.39 9.79 -14.75
C PRO A 148 -0.04 9.26 -14.86
N LEU A 149 -0.23 7.97 -15.19
CA LEU A 149 -1.56 7.36 -15.28
C LEU A 149 -2.25 7.30 -13.90
N VAL A 150 -1.51 7.11 -12.82
CA VAL A 150 -2.06 7.15 -11.45
C VAL A 150 -2.64 8.55 -11.17
N ALA A 151 -1.91 9.62 -11.51
CA ALA A 151 -2.42 10.98 -11.37
C ALA A 151 -3.64 11.25 -12.28
N GLU A 152 -3.61 10.79 -13.54
CA GLU A 152 -4.71 10.94 -14.51
C GLU A 152 -5.99 10.22 -14.07
N LEU A 153 -5.87 9.12 -13.30
CA LEU A 153 -6.99 8.39 -12.70
C LEU A 153 -7.56 9.08 -11.45
N GLY A 154 -7.02 10.25 -11.09
CA GLY A 154 -7.53 11.09 -10.01
C GLY A 154 -7.09 10.66 -8.61
N PHE A 155 -6.04 9.85 -8.48
CA PHE A 155 -5.41 9.63 -7.19
C PHE A 155 -4.62 10.88 -6.77
N LEU A 156 -4.69 11.23 -5.49
CA LEU A 156 -3.92 12.34 -4.94
C LEU A 156 -2.51 11.91 -4.56
N TYR A 157 -2.34 10.63 -4.17
CA TYR A 157 -1.02 10.12 -3.80
C TYR A 157 -0.77 8.68 -4.27
N ASP A 158 0.50 8.38 -4.43
CA ASP A 158 1.07 7.05 -4.65
C ASP A 158 1.98 6.66 -3.47
N SER A 159 2.09 5.39 -3.20
CA SER A 159 3.01 4.83 -2.20
C SER A 159 3.78 3.64 -2.77
N SER A 160 4.24 3.76 -4.02
CA SER A 160 4.84 2.65 -4.77
C SER A 160 6.35 2.77 -4.98
N LEU A 161 6.95 3.96 -4.77
CA LEU A 161 8.36 4.19 -5.11
C LEU A 161 9.29 3.85 -3.92
N SER A 162 9.49 2.56 -3.67
CA SER A 162 10.44 2.13 -2.65
C SER A 162 11.87 2.60 -2.96
N PRO A 163 12.56 3.27 -2.01
CA PRO A 163 13.98 3.64 -2.14
C PRO A 163 14.94 2.46 -1.86
N CYS A 164 14.43 1.23 -1.89
CA CYS A 164 15.18 0.00 -1.72
C CYS A 164 15.45 -0.67 -3.07
N PRO A 165 16.63 -1.29 -3.30
CA PRO A 165 16.88 -2.05 -4.52
C PRO A 165 16.01 -3.31 -4.65
N VAL A 166 15.47 -3.82 -3.55
CA VAL A 166 14.48 -4.91 -3.56
C VAL A 166 13.09 -4.32 -3.81
N GLY A 167 12.54 -4.55 -4.98
CA GLY A 167 11.23 -4.02 -5.41
C GLY A 167 11.27 -2.60 -5.99
N GLY A 168 12.26 -1.76 -5.65
CA GLY A 168 12.39 -0.38 -6.10
C GLY A 168 13.77 -0.02 -6.63
N ARG A 169 14.21 1.23 -6.38
CA ARG A 169 15.53 1.75 -6.75
C ARG A 169 16.06 2.73 -5.70
N LEU A 170 17.35 2.71 -5.42
CA LEU A 170 18.02 3.65 -4.52
C LEU A 170 17.84 5.14 -4.90
N GLY A 171 17.60 5.43 -6.19
CA GLY A 171 17.33 6.78 -6.70
C GLY A 171 15.88 7.26 -6.51
N ASN A 172 14.99 6.43 -5.98
CA ASN A 172 13.64 6.87 -5.65
C ASN A 172 13.63 7.82 -4.43
N PRO A 173 12.61 8.68 -4.30
CA PRO A 173 12.46 9.52 -3.12
C PRO A 173 12.51 8.68 -1.84
N ARG A 174 13.26 9.16 -0.85
CA ARG A 174 13.27 8.57 0.50
C ARG A 174 12.18 9.19 1.39
N PHE A 175 11.82 10.43 1.08
CA PHE A 175 10.88 11.24 1.85
C PHE A 175 9.63 11.54 1.04
N ALA A 176 8.55 11.86 1.74
CA ALA A 176 7.35 12.41 1.13
C ALA A 176 7.71 13.49 0.10
N SER A 177 7.17 13.37 -1.10
CA SER A 177 7.57 14.21 -2.23
C SER A 177 6.39 14.52 -3.12
N ARG A 178 6.44 15.69 -3.76
CA ARG A 178 5.53 16.10 -4.80
C ARG A 178 6.18 15.87 -6.16
N LEU A 179 5.50 15.11 -7.00
CA LEU A 179 5.91 14.77 -8.36
C LEU A 179 5.12 15.65 -9.33
N ARG A 180 5.82 16.37 -10.22
CA ARG A 180 5.21 17.24 -11.24
C ARG A 180 5.76 16.94 -12.62
N TRP A 181 4.88 16.70 -13.58
CA TRP A 181 5.25 16.50 -14.98
C TRP A 181 5.05 17.78 -15.78
N ASN A 182 6.12 18.22 -16.45
CA ASN A 182 6.04 19.35 -17.39
C ASN A 182 5.46 18.84 -18.72
N GLY A 183 4.57 19.62 -19.35
CA GLY A 183 4.03 19.30 -20.69
C GLY A 183 2.75 18.48 -20.72
N SER A 184 2.26 17.94 -19.59
CA SER A 184 0.91 17.42 -19.50
C SER A 184 -0.11 18.54 -19.39
N ARG A 185 -1.30 18.39 -20.03
CA ARG A 185 -2.39 19.36 -19.92
C ARG A 185 -3.64 18.67 -19.36
N PRO A 186 -4.08 19.01 -18.15
CA PRO A 186 -3.45 19.88 -17.13
C PRO A 186 -2.15 19.28 -16.59
N ALA A 187 -1.30 20.09 -15.96
CA ALA A 187 -0.05 19.62 -15.35
C ALA A 187 -0.37 18.54 -14.32
N ALA A 188 0.04 17.29 -14.60
CA ALA A 188 -0.20 16.20 -13.69
C ALA A 188 0.67 16.38 -12.44
N GLU A 189 0.06 16.24 -11.28
CA GLU A 189 0.71 16.29 -9.98
C GLU A 189 0.29 15.06 -9.18
N LEU A 190 1.24 14.44 -8.48
CA LEU A 190 1.01 13.31 -7.62
C LEU A 190 1.90 13.45 -6.38
N LEU A 191 1.37 13.16 -5.21
CA LEU A 191 2.17 13.03 -4.01
C LEU A 191 2.74 11.62 -3.95
N GLU A 192 3.98 11.49 -3.52
CA GLU A 192 4.61 10.19 -3.27
C GLU A 192 4.92 10.06 -1.79
N PHE A 193 4.42 8.99 -1.18
CA PHE A 193 4.70 8.63 0.21
C PHE A 193 5.41 7.27 0.24
N PRO A 194 6.75 7.26 0.07
CA PRO A 194 7.49 6.02 -0.05
C PRO A 194 7.44 5.19 1.24
N PRO A 195 7.47 3.84 1.14
CA PRO A 195 7.53 2.98 2.31
C PRO A 195 8.80 3.24 3.11
N LEU A 196 8.69 3.16 4.44
CA LEU A 196 9.80 3.33 5.36
C LEU A 196 10.90 2.29 5.09
N THR A 197 12.13 2.75 5.11
CA THR A 197 13.33 1.90 4.99
C THR A 197 14.27 2.11 6.16
N PHE A 198 15.00 1.06 6.53
CA PHE A 198 16.12 1.20 7.46
C PHE A 198 17.20 2.12 6.86
N GLY A 199 17.95 2.79 7.75
CA GLY A 199 19.15 3.52 7.36
C GLY A 199 20.22 2.62 6.73
N GLY A 200 21.25 3.23 6.18
CA GLY A 200 22.38 2.54 5.57
C GLY A 200 22.30 2.41 4.05
N PRO A 201 23.31 1.79 3.41
CA PRO A 201 23.48 1.85 1.96
C PRO A 201 22.43 1.03 1.19
N LEU A 202 21.92 -0.05 1.77
CA LEU A 202 20.95 -0.93 1.09
C LEU A 202 19.50 -0.50 1.29
N ARG A 203 19.22 0.37 2.27
CA ARG A 203 17.85 0.86 2.57
C ARG A 203 16.81 -0.25 2.52
N LEU A 204 17.04 -1.36 3.26
CA LEU A 204 16.09 -2.47 3.29
C LEU A 204 14.74 -1.98 3.82
N PRO A 205 13.60 -2.53 3.34
CA PRO A 205 12.28 -2.15 3.83
C PRO A 205 12.21 -2.30 5.35
N ALA A 206 11.61 -1.34 6.05
CA ALA A 206 11.39 -1.43 7.49
C ALA A 206 10.08 -2.14 7.86
N GLY A 207 9.36 -2.64 6.88
CA GLY A 207 8.17 -3.49 7.03
C GLY A 207 8.35 -4.87 6.39
N SER A 208 7.25 -5.60 6.26
CA SER A 208 7.22 -6.93 5.66
C SER A 208 8.24 -7.88 6.32
N TRP A 209 8.80 -8.83 5.56
CA TRP A 209 9.71 -9.87 6.08
C TRP A 209 10.96 -9.32 6.80
N THR A 210 11.52 -8.21 6.35
CA THR A 210 12.69 -7.58 7.01
C THR A 210 12.33 -7.01 8.38
N GLY A 211 11.15 -6.39 8.51
CA GLY A 211 10.66 -5.90 9.80
C GLY A 211 10.47 -7.01 10.83
N ARG A 212 10.06 -8.21 10.38
CA ARG A 212 9.89 -9.37 11.26
C ARG A 212 11.21 -9.99 11.73
N LEU A 213 12.30 -9.78 11.00
CA LEU A 213 13.63 -10.33 11.31
C LEU A 213 14.46 -9.47 12.26
N VAL A 214 14.16 -8.18 12.34
CA VAL A 214 14.95 -7.27 13.19
C VAL A 214 14.37 -7.16 14.59
N HIS A 215 15.19 -6.75 15.54
CA HIS A 215 14.72 -6.43 16.88
C HIS A 215 13.74 -5.24 16.84
N PRO A 216 12.63 -5.23 17.62
CA PRO A 216 11.62 -4.16 17.58
C PRO A 216 12.21 -2.75 17.75
N GLU A 217 13.23 -2.58 18.58
CA GLU A 217 13.92 -1.30 18.77
C GLU A 217 14.49 -0.72 17.47
N ARG A 218 14.89 -1.57 16.52
CA ARG A 218 15.38 -1.11 15.21
C ARG A 218 14.26 -0.51 14.35
N LEU A 219 13.04 -1.09 14.44
CA LEU A 219 11.86 -0.52 13.79
C LEU A 219 11.50 0.83 14.41
N VAL A 220 11.44 0.87 15.75
CA VAL A 220 11.17 2.11 16.50
C VAL A 220 12.21 3.18 16.12
N ARG A 221 13.50 2.83 16.12
CA ARG A 221 14.57 3.75 15.75
C ARG A 221 14.45 4.25 14.30
N ALA A 222 14.08 3.36 13.37
CA ALA A 222 13.91 3.76 11.97
C ALA A 222 12.76 4.77 11.79
N VAL A 223 11.66 4.62 12.54
CA VAL A 223 10.56 5.60 12.55
C VAL A 223 11.05 6.94 13.11
N ILE A 224 11.69 6.93 14.29
CA ILE A 224 12.19 8.15 14.94
C ILE A 224 13.18 8.88 14.02
N ASP A 225 14.22 8.20 13.54
CA ASP A 225 15.24 8.81 12.69
C ASP A 225 14.64 9.41 11.42
N HIS A 226 13.62 8.74 10.83
CA HIS A 226 12.94 9.26 9.64
C HIS A 226 12.11 10.51 9.94
N MET A 227 11.40 10.53 11.06
CA MET A 227 10.61 11.68 11.52
C MET A 227 11.50 12.85 11.94
N ASP A 228 12.61 12.60 12.63
CA ASP A 228 13.59 13.62 13.03
C ASP A 228 14.22 14.31 11.80
N GLU A 229 14.32 13.59 10.68
CA GLU A 229 14.71 14.17 9.39
C GLU A 229 13.56 14.93 8.68
N GLY A 230 12.39 15.10 9.32
CA GLY A 230 11.20 15.79 8.77
C GLY A 230 10.42 14.95 7.75
N GLY A 231 10.59 13.64 7.77
CA GLY A 231 9.90 12.70 6.87
C GLY A 231 8.60 12.14 7.45
N LEU A 232 7.66 11.75 6.57
CA LEU A 232 6.49 10.95 6.92
C LEU A 232 6.89 9.48 6.92
N ALA A 233 6.92 8.84 8.09
CA ALA A 233 7.26 7.42 8.21
C ALA A 233 6.05 6.55 7.83
N VAL A 234 6.11 5.84 6.71
CA VAL A 234 5.04 4.95 6.21
C VAL A 234 5.41 3.49 6.52
N ALA A 235 4.84 2.95 7.59
CA ALA A 235 5.00 1.54 7.96
C ALA A 235 4.06 0.66 7.12
N VAL A 236 4.52 -0.53 6.74
CA VAL A 236 3.78 -1.49 5.91
C VAL A 236 3.67 -2.83 6.62
N VAL A 237 2.45 -3.36 6.68
CA VAL A 237 2.15 -4.70 7.23
C VAL A 237 1.09 -5.38 6.36
N HIS A 238 1.09 -6.73 6.37
CA HIS A 238 0.05 -7.52 5.73
C HIS A 238 -0.73 -8.31 6.80
N PRO A 239 -2.05 -8.55 6.63
CA PRO A 239 -2.84 -9.31 7.61
C PRO A 239 -2.25 -10.68 7.93
N TRP A 240 -1.75 -11.40 6.92
CA TRP A 240 -1.15 -12.71 7.11
C TRP A 240 0.15 -12.70 7.95
N GLU A 241 0.81 -11.55 8.12
CA GLU A 241 2.00 -11.42 8.99
C GLU A 241 1.67 -11.51 10.47
N ILE A 242 0.48 -11.07 10.87
CA ILE A 242 0.02 -11.09 12.26
C ILE A 242 -0.76 -12.36 12.63
N SER A 243 -0.95 -13.27 11.69
CA SER A 243 -1.78 -14.48 11.84
C SER A 243 -1.36 -15.39 12.99
N GLY A 244 -0.25 -15.40 13.57
CA GLY A 244 0.14 -16.35 14.61
C GLY A 244 -0.02 -17.85 14.24
N ARG A 245 -0.40 -18.17 13.01
CA ARG A 245 -0.59 -19.53 12.46
C ARG A 245 0.35 -19.75 11.28
N PRO A 246 0.75 -21.00 11.02
CA PRO A 246 1.49 -21.33 9.79
C PRO A 246 0.69 -20.96 8.54
N THR A 247 1.38 -20.67 7.44
CA THR A 247 0.72 -20.46 6.13
C THR A 247 -0.10 -21.70 5.76
N PRO A 248 -1.38 -21.57 5.42
CA PRO A 248 -2.26 -22.73 5.19
C PRO A 248 -1.96 -23.50 3.91
N GLY A 249 -1.14 -22.94 3.01
CA GLY A 249 -0.76 -23.54 1.74
C GLY A 249 0.72 -23.88 1.64
N ARG A 250 1.11 -24.40 0.48
CA ARG A 250 2.50 -24.80 0.22
C ARG A 250 3.26 -23.70 -0.50
N LEU A 251 4.22 -23.11 0.17
CA LEU A 251 5.22 -22.24 -0.41
C LEU A 251 6.58 -22.94 -0.43
N SER A 252 7.41 -22.62 -1.43
CA SER A 252 8.76 -23.16 -1.55
C SER A 252 9.77 -22.05 -1.83
N GLY A 253 11.05 -22.36 -1.65
CA GLY A 253 12.15 -21.44 -1.98
C GLY A 253 12.03 -20.07 -1.31
N LEU A 254 12.24 -19.02 -2.10
CA LEU A 254 12.21 -17.62 -1.64
C LEU A 254 10.83 -17.20 -1.12
N ALA A 255 9.74 -17.64 -1.76
CA ALA A 255 8.39 -17.33 -1.30
C ALA A 255 8.16 -17.83 0.13
N ARG A 256 8.53 -19.10 0.42
CA ARG A 256 8.45 -19.63 1.78
C ARG A 256 9.29 -18.84 2.77
N PHE A 257 10.52 -18.50 2.41
CA PHE A 257 11.40 -17.71 3.27
C PHE A 257 10.75 -16.37 3.63
N ILE A 258 10.24 -15.64 2.65
CA ILE A 258 9.61 -14.32 2.85
C ILE A 258 8.34 -14.45 3.71
N HIS A 259 7.51 -15.45 3.50
CA HIS A 259 6.24 -15.59 4.21
C HIS A 259 6.37 -16.16 5.62
N GLU A 260 7.22 -17.16 5.82
CA GLU A 260 7.27 -17.89 7.09
C GLU A 260 8.24 -17.28 8.11
N THR A 261 9.33 -16.64 7.64
CA THR A 261 10.38 -16.19 8.55
C THR A 261 9.89 -15.07 9.48
N GLY A 262 9.94 -15.33 10.78
CA GLY A 262 9.54 -14.39 11.84
C GLY A 262 8.01 -14.20 11.98
N ARG A 263 7.18 -14.86 11.18
CA ARG A 263 5.72 -14.70 11.17
C ARG A 263 5.09 -15.06 12.53
N LEU A 264 5.37 -16.25 13.06
CA LEU A 264 4.71 -16.78 14.26
C LEU A 264 4.95 -15.95 15.54
N GLY A 265 5.96 -15.11 15.58
CA GLY A 265 6.25 -14.23 16.73
C GLY A 265 5.98 -12.75 16.48
N PHE A 266 5.36 -12.41 15.37
CA PHE A 266 5.21 -11.01 14.97
C PHE A 266 4.03 -10.31 15.62
N ALA A 267 2.90 -10.98 15.83
CA ALA A 267 1.69 -10.36 16.41
C ALA A 267 1.93 -9.61 17.74
N PRO A 268 2.61 -10.19 18.76
CA PRO A 268 2.90 -9.45 19.98
C PRO A 268 3.79 -8.20 19.75
N ARG A 269 4.77 -8.31 18.84
CA ARG A 269 5.65 -7.19 18.49
C ARG A 269 4.89 -6.07 17.76
N PHE A 270 3.93 -6.46 16.93
CA PHE A 270 3.05 -5.51 16.26
C PHE A 270 2.17 -4.77 17.25
N GLN A 271 1.59 -5.46 18.24
CA GLN A 271 0.84 -4.83 19.33
C GLN A 271 1.68 -3.83 20.11
N GLU A 272 2.92 -4.18 20.48
CA GLU A 272 3.86 -3.25 21.13
C GLU A 272 4.11 -2.02 20.24
N LEU A 273 4.36 -2.21 18.94
CA LEU A 273 4.60 -1.12 17.99
C LEU A 273 3.41 -0.16 17.88
N LEU A 274 2.17 -0.68 17.94
CA LEU A 274 0.96 0.14 17.93
C LEU A 274 0.87 1.07 19.15
N GLN A 275 1.44 0.70 20.29
CA GLN A 275 1.43 1.53 21.51
C GLN A 275 2.52 2.62 21.52
N VAL A 276 3.63 2.41 20.79
CA VAL A 276 4.79 3.32 20.84
C VAL A 276 4.53 4.65 20.11
N PHE A 277 3.75 4.63 19.02
CA PHE A 277 3.52 5.81 18.20
C PHE A 277 2.02 6.11 18.01
N PRO A 278 1.67 7.39 17.76
CA PRO A 278 0.31 7.79 17.40
C PRO A 278 0.04 7.48 15.90
N TRP A 279 0.04 6.20 15.55
CA TRP A 279 -0.20 5.77 14.18
C TRP A 279 -1.54 6.27 13.65
N THR A 280 -1.53 6.72 12.40
CA THR A 280 -2.74 7.16 11.70
C THR A 280 -2.70 6.74 10.22
N SER A 281 -3.73 7.09 9.44
CA SER A 281 -3.73 6.86 7.99
C SER A 281 -2.78 7.82 7.26
N VAL A 282 -2.38 7.48 6.03
CA VAL A 282 -1.57 8.36 5.17
C VAL A 282 -2.32 9.67 4.92
N ARG A 283 -3.64 9.60 4.64
CA ARG A 283 -4.50 10.78 4.44
C ARG A 283 -4.41 11.73 5.63
N ALA A 284 -4.60 11.21 6.84
CA ALA A 284 -4.56 12.02 8.06
C ALA A 284 -3.13 12.53 8.37
N ALA A 285 -2.12 11.67 8.24
CA ALA A 285 -0.71 12.04 8.48
C ALA A 285 -0.22 13.15 7.54
N ALA A 286 -0.70 13.16 6.30
CA ALA A 286 -0.34 14.13 5.27
C ALA A 286 -1.29 15.34 5.21
N GLY A 287 -2.35 15.40 6.04
CA GLY A 287 -3.34 16.47 6.03
C GLY A 287 -4.12 16.57 4.72
N LEU A 288 -4.39 15.43 4.07
CA LEU A 288 -5.14 15.39 2.82
C LEU A 288 -6.63 15.35 3.11
N GLU A 289 -7.27 16.51 3.04
CA GLU A 289 -8.72 16.58 3.07
C GLU A 289 -9.29 16.09 1.72
N PRO A 290 -10.39 15.31 1.73
CA PRO A 290 -11.06 14.97 0.47
C PRO A 290 -11.56 16.29 -0.14
N VAL A 291 -11.06 16.64 -1.31
CA VAL A 291 -11.69 17.68 -2.11
C VAL A 291 -13.06 17.15 -2.49
N ILE A 292 -14.11 17.62 -1.83
CA ILE A 292 -15.49 17.29 -2.16
C ILE A 292 -15.79 17.93 -3.52
N ALA A 293 -15.34 17.30 -4.57
CA ALA A 293 -15.77 17.55 -5.93
C ALA A 293 -16.90 16.55 -6.23
N LEU A 294 -18.09 16.84 -5.76
CA LEU A 294 -19.31 16.28 -6.32
C LEU A 294 -19.71 17.14 -7.52
N PRO A 295 -20.31 16.64 -8.60
CA PRO A 295 -20.76 15.31 -8.97
C PRO A 295 -20.45 14.94 -10.43
N ALA A 296 -19.99 13.81 -10.75
CA ALA A 296 -19.98 13.29 -12.12
C ALA A 296 -20.68 11.92 -12.30
N VAL A 297 -21.24 11.34 -11.25
CA VAL A 297 -21.83 9.98 -11.32
C VAL A 297 -23.26 9.96 -11.89
N ALA A 298 -23.96 11.09 -11.95
CA ALA A 298 -25.36 11.12 -12.43
C ALA A 298 -25.53 11.11 -13.96
N ALA A 299 -24.48 11.26 -14.76
CA ALA A 299 -24.62 11.43 -16.22
C ALA A 299 -24.38 10.15 -17.06
N ARG A 300 -24.01 9.02 -16.48
CA ARG A 300 -23.69 7.81 -17.25
C ARG A 300 -24.72 6.67 -17.20
N ARG A 301 -25.91 6.90 -16.63
CA ARG A 301 -26.99 5.89 -16.61
C ARG A 301 -28.19 6.19 -17.54
N ALA A 302 -28.02 7.06 -18.50
CA ALA A 302 -29.03 7.29 -19.54
C ALA A 302 -28.35 7.28 -20.92
N GLY A 303 -28.13 6.07 -21.46
CA GLY A 303 -27.67 5.89 -22.83
C GLY A 303 -27.68 4.39 -23.16
#